data_a18468a82283154de74ec4b30e5e2f3d
#
_entry.id   a18468a82283154de74ec4b30e5e2f3d
#
_cell.length_a   1.000
_cell.length_b   1.000
_cell.length_c   1.000
_cell.angle_alpha   90.00
_cell.angle_beta   90.00
_cell.angle_gamma   90.00
#
_symmetry.space_group_name_H-M   'P 1'
#
loop_
_entity.id
_entity.type
_entity.pdbx_description
1 polymer ?
#
loop_
_entity_poly.entity_id
_entity_poly.type
_entity_poly.pdbx_seq_one_letter_code
_entity_poly.pdbx_strand_id
1 'polypeptide(L)'
;MGNESTARYHVRRREFLNEHPEAPAFIIGIVQDTREIPDENEDAWKWAMIQLDLADCFRRVSFDFDMADREARANSLRKINLIAEVINEVREAIVLEVDSRDARPHVQCLSETAVA
;
A
#
# COMPACT_ATOMS: atom_id res chain seq x y z
N MET A 1 7.61 12.52 30.13
CA MET A 1 7.79 13.20 29.55
C MET A 1 8.05 12.91 28.20
N GLY A 2 7.68 13.26 27.30
CA GLY A 2 8.05 13.15 25.95
C GLY A 2 8.23 11.77 25.39
N ASN A 3 7.67 10.80 26.05
CA ASN A 3 7.89 9.45 25.61
C ASN A 3 7.21 9.12 24.30
N GLU A 4 6.11 9.75 24.07
CA GLU A 4 5.41 9.53 22.81
C GLU A 4 6.27 10.01 21.66
N SER A 5 7.16 10.95 21.91
CA SER A 5 8.01 11.46 20.85
C SER A 5 9.11 10.49 20.48
N THR A 6 9.30 9.42 21.26
CA THR A 6 10.33 8.46 20.94
C THR A 6 9.85 7.39 19.98
N ALA A 7 8.56 7.34 19.67
CA ALA A 7 8.06 6.40 18.69
C ALA A 7 8.65 6.74 17.33
N ARG A 8 9.23 5.75 16.67
CA ARG A 8 9.89 5.94 15.41
C ARG A 8 9.27 5.09 14.34
N TYR A 9 9.34 5.58 13.12
CA TYR A 9 8.79 4.87 11.98
C TYR A 9 9.76 4.90 10.82
N HIS A 10 9.91 3.78 10.13
CA HIS A 10 10.61 3.78 8.85
C HIS A 10 9.73 4.45 7.82
N VAL A 11 8.42 4.21 7.91
CA VAL A 11 7.45 4.90 7.06
C VAL A 11 6.16 5.04 7.84
N ARG A 12 5.50 6.15 7.65
CA ARG A 12 4.19 6.41 8.24
C ARG A 12 3.46 7.33 7.29
N ARG A 13 2.64 6.73 6.44
CA ARG A 13 2.04 7.48 5.36
C ARG A 13 0.62 7.07 5.13
N ARG A 14 -0.22 8.05 4.85
CA ARG A 14 -1.63 7.85 4.56
C ARG A 14 -2.01 8.79 3.44
N GLU A 15 -2.50 8.24 2.34
CA GLU A 15 -2.82 9.03 1.16
C GLU A 15 -4.17 8.63 0.62
N PHE A 16 -4.93 9.60 0.13
CA PHE A 16 -6.12 9.31 -0.63
C PHE A 16 -5.72 9.03 -2.07
N LEU A 17 -6.37 8.06 -2.68
CA LEU A 17 -6.00 7.63 -4.02
C LEU A 17 -6.74 8.39 -5.11
N ASN A 18 -7.93 8.88 -4.81
CA ASN A 18 -8.72 9.64 -5.78
C ASN A 18 -8.54 11.12 -5.56
N GLU A 19 -8.58 11.86 -6.67
CA GLU A 19 -8.52 13.29 -6.63
C GLU A 19 -9.75 13.86 -5.92
N HIS A 20 -10.88 13.20 -6.12
CA HIS A 20 -12.15 13.66 -5.58
C HIS A 20 -12.56 12.80 -4.40
N PRO A 21 -12.83 13.40 -3.24
CA PRO A 21 -13.06 12.64 -2.01
C PRO A 21 -14.41 11.95 -1.91
N GLU A 22 -15.34 12.17 -2.81
CA GLU A 22 -16.60 11.48 -2.70
C GLU A 22 -16.49 10.00 -3.09
N ALA A 23 -15.38 9.59 -3.65
CA ALA A 23 -15.12 8.17 -3.88
C ALA A 23 -13.96 7.77 -2.98
N PRO A 24 -14.25 7.39 -1.74
CA PRO A 24 -13.18 7.14 -0.78
C PRO A 24 -12.31 5.95 -1.17
N ALA A 25 -11.05 6.22 -1.37
CA ALA A 25 -10.05 5.22 -1.63
C ALA A 25 -8.77 5.72 -1.00
N PHE A 26 -8.02 4.83 -0.34
CA PHE A 26 -6.83 5.29 0.36
C PHE A 26 -5.81 4.16 0.48
N ILE A 27 -4.59 4.56 0.77
CA ILE A 27 -3.52 3.64 1.11
C ILE A 27 -2.89 4.11 2.41
N ILE A 28 -2.62 3.16 3.29
CA ILE A 28 -1.92 3.44 4.54
C ILE A 28 -0.72 2.52 4.60
N GLY A 29 0.44 3.11 4.83
CA GLY A 29 1.66 2.34 5.01
C GLY A 29 2.36 2.79 6.28
N ILE A 30 2.51 1.90 7.24
CA ILE A 30 3.17 2.20 8.50
C ILE A 30 4.12 1.05 8.82
N VAL A 31 5.38 1.38 9.06
CA VAL A 31 6.35 0.40 9.56
C VAL A 31 7.06 1.05 10.73
N GLN A 32 6.84 0.51 11.90
CA GLN A 32 7.45 1.02 13.12
C GLN A 32 8.91 0.61 13.20
N ASP A 33 9.74 1.52 13.66
CA ASP A 33 11.16 1.27 13.89
C ASP A 33 11.33 0.85 15.33
N THR A 34 11.80 -0.37 15.56
CA THR A 34 11.92 -0.92 16.90
C THR A 34 13.34 -0.91 17.42
N ARG A 35 14.25 -0.17 16.78
CA ARG A 35 15.65 -0.15 17.20
C ARG A 35 15.85 0.21 18.64
N GLU A 36 15.01 1.07 19.15
CA GLU A 36 15.19 1.57 20.52
C GLU A 36 14.39 0.78 21.56
N ILE A 37 13.73 -0.29 21.13
CA ILE A 37 13.01 -1.14 22.06
C ILE A 37 13.99 -2.19 22.56
N PRO A 38 14.14 -2.34 23.89
CA PRO A 38 15.11 -3.30 24.44
C PRO A 38 14.82 -4.73 24.00
N ASP A 39 15.89 -5.50 23.80
CA ASP A 39 15.80 -6.88 23.35
C ASP A 39 14.97 -7.75 24.28
N GLU A 40 14.99 -7.47 25.58
CA GLU A 40 14.22 -8.27 26.50
C GLU A 40 12.73 -8.06 26.38
N ASN A 41 12.30 -7.08 25.61
CA ASN A 41 10.90 -6.82 25.42
C ASN A 41 10.40 -7.46 24.12
N GLU A 42 10.37 -8.79 24.11
CA GLU A 42 10.01 -9.54 22.90
C GLU A 42 8.61 -9.24 22.41
N ASP A 43 7.70 -9.04 23.34
CA ASP A 43 6.30 -8.79 22.95
C ASP A 43 6.18 -7.48 22.17
N ALA A 44 6.96 -6.49 22.56
CA ALA A 44 6.93 -5.22 21.83
C ALA A 44 7.42 -5.39 20.40
N TRP A 45 8.39 -6.28 20.19
CA TRP A 45 8.84 -6.56 18.84
C TRP A 45 7.76 -7.24 18.02
N LYS A 46 7.11 -8.25 18.60
CA LYS A 46 6.08 -9.00 17.89
C LYS A 46 4.90 -8.13 17.52
N TRP A 47 4.57 -7.20 18.39
CA TRP A 47 3.37 -6.39 18.18
C TRP A 47 3.68 -5.00 17.64
N ALA A 48 4.93 -4.76 17.24
CA ALA A 48 5.29 -3.51 16.60
C ALA A 48 4.48 -3.37 15.33
N MET A 49 4.09 -2.14 15.03
CA MET A 49 3.13 -1.90 13.97
C MET A 49 3.75 -2.04 12.59
N ILE A 50 3.20 -2.92 11.79
CA ILE A 50 3.44 -2.97 10.38
C ILE A 50 2.07 -3.04 9.72
N GLN A 51 1.73 -2.02 8.95
CA GLN A 51 0.40 -1.90 8.38
C GLN A 51 0.49 -1.52 6.92
N LEU A 52 -0.19 -2.28 6.10
CA LEU A 52 -0.40 -1.91 4.71
C LEU A 52 -1.87 -2.16 4.43
N ASP A 53 -2.62 -1.08 4.27
CA ASP A 53 -4.05 -1.16 3.99
C ASP A 53 -4.32 -0.49 2.66
N LEU A 54 -5.15 -1.12 1.86
CA LEU A 54 -5.64 -0.55 0.62
C LEU A 54 -7.15 -0.56 0.66
N ALA A 55 -7.75 0.56 0.30
CA ALA A 55 -9.20 0.65 0.27
C ALA A 55 -9.65 1.31 -1.03
N ASP A 56 -10.73 0.80 -1.60
CA ASP A 56 -11.33 1.37 -2.79
C ASP A 56 -12.83 1.29 -2.62
N CYS A 57 -13.46 2.45 -2.51
CA CYS A 57 -14.88 2.58 -2.19
C CYS A 57 -15.16 1.90 -0.85
N PHE A 58 -15.99 0.89 -0.82
CA PHE A 58 -16.34 0.25 0.44
C PHE A 58 -15.56 -1.04 0.70
N ARG A 59 -14.50 -1.27 -0.07
CA ARG A 59 -13.70 -2.47 0.07
C ARG A 59 -12.34 -2.11 0.63
N ARG A 60 -11.93 -2.85 1.64
CA ARG A 60 -10.65 -2.60 2.29
C ARG A 60 -9.94 -3.92 2.49
N VAL A 61 -8.65 -3.95 2.19
CA VAL A 61 -7.83 -5.10 2.45
C VAL A 61 -6.64 -4.67 3.30
N SER A 62 -6.37 -5.45 4.33
CA SER A 62 -5.25 -5.23 5.21
C SER A 62 -4.32 -6.42 5.07
N PHE A 63 -3.04 -6.17 4.88
CA PHE A 63 -2.06 -7.23 4.69
C PHE A 63 -1.31 -7.46 6.00
N ASP A 64 -1.12 -8.72 6.34
CA ASP A 64 -0.35 -9.09 7.52
C ASP A 64 1.08 -9.39 7.17
N PHE A 65 2.00 -8.85 7.94
CA PHE A 65 3.43 -9.10 7.77
C PHE A 65 4.00 -9.54 9.10
N ASP A 66 4.09 -10.85 9.27
CA ASP A 66 4.57 -11.43 10.53
C ASP A 66 6.08 -11.24 10.64
N MET A 67 6.53 -10.76 11.77
CA MET A 67 7.94 -10.48 12.03
C MET A 67 8.46 -11.24 13.23
N ALA A 68 7.70 -12.23 13.70
CA ALA A 68 7.98 -12.87 14.99
C ALA A 68 9.32 -13.59 15.03
N ASP A 69 9.73 -14.21 13.93
CA ASP A 69 11.01 -14.90 13.89
C ASP A 69 11.63 -14.72 12.50
N ARG A 70 12.81 -15.29 12.34
CA ARG A 70 13.57 -15.10 11.11
C ARG A 70 12.81 -15.62 9.87
N GLU A 71 12.18 -16.76 10.01
CA GLU A 71 11.45 -17.36 8.91
C GLU A 71 10.24 -16.50 8.53
N ALA A 72 9.52 -16.02 9.53
CA ALA A 72 8.38 -15.13 9.30
C ALA A 72 8.82 -13.84 8.62
N ARG A 73 9.96 -13.29 9.06
CA ARG A 73 10.47 -12.06 8.45
C ARG A 73 10.85 -12.27 7.00
N ALA A 74 11.47 -13.41 6.68
CA ALA A 74 11.81 -13.72 5.29
C ALA A 74 10.57 -13.85 4.44
N ASN A 75 9.52 -14.48 4.98
CA ASN A 75 8.28 -14.62 4.26
C ASN A 75 7.60 -13.26 4.06
N SER A 76 7.66 -12.39 5.05
CA SER A 76 7.07 -11.06 4.92
C SER A 76 7.79 -10.23 3.87
N LEU A 77 9.11 -10.36 3.77
CA LEU A 77 9.88 -9.70 2.72
C LEU A 77 9.48 -10.22 1.34
N ARG A 78 9.36 -11.55 1.22
CA ARG A 78 8.93 -12.13 -0.04
C ARG A 78 7.55 -11.62 -0.44
N LYS A 79 6.66 -11.56 0.54
CA LYS A 79 5.28 -11.12 0.32
C LYS A 79 5.22 -9.67 -0.19
N ILE A 80 5.92 -8.77 0.49
CA ILE A 80 5.88 -7.37 0.08
C ILE A 80 6.60 -7.16 -1.25
N ASN A 81 7.67 -7.88 -1.49
CA ASN A 81 8.38 -7.75 -2.77
C ASN A 81 7.50 -8.22 -3.93
N LEU A 82 6.75 -9.29 -3.73
CA LEU A 82 5.87 -9.78 -4.77
C LEU A 82 4.71 -8.81 -5.01
N ILE A 83 4.14 -8.27 -3.94
CA ILE A 83 3.08 -7.26 -4.07
C ILE A 83 3.60 -6.06 -4.86
N ALA A 84 4.78 -5.57 -4.52
CA ALA A 84 5.36 -4.41 -5.19
C ALA A 84 5.65 -4.71 -6.66
N GLU A 85 6.14 -5.90 -6.94
CA GLU A 85 6.45 -6.28 -8.31
C GLU A 85 5.20 -6.29 -9.18
N VAL A 86 4.13 -6.91 -8.70
CA VAL A 86 2.89 -6.98 -9.45
C VAL A 86 2.26 -5.61 -9.60
N ILE A 87 2.29 -4.80 -8.55
CA ILE A 87 1.76 -3.44 -8.62
C ILE A 87 2.53 -2.62 -9.65
N ASN A 88 3.84 -2.76 -9.72
CA ASN A 88 4.63 -2.03 -10.70
C ASN A 88 4.29 -2.48 -12.13
N GLU A 89 4.06 -3.77 -12.35
CA GLU A 89 3.67 -4.26 -13.67
C GLU A 89 2.31 -3.70 -14.07
N VAL A 90 1.37 -3.68 -13.13
CA VAL A 90 0.04 -3.11 -13.40
C VAL A 90 0.16 -1.63 -13.71
N ARG A 91 0.99 -0.92 -12.93
CA ARG A 91 1.20 0.51 -13.15
C ARG A 91 1.72 0.80 -14.56
N GLU A 92 2.73 0.06 -14.98
CA GLU A 92 3.30 0.25 -16.31
C GLU A 92 2.30 -0.08 -17.39
N ALA A 93 1.51 -1.13 -17.18
CA ALA A 93 0.50 -1.52 -18.14
C ALA A 93 -0.61 -0.46 -18.26
N ILE A 94 -0.99 0.15 -17.13
CA ILE A 94 -1.97 1.22 -17.13
C ILE A 94 -1.44 2.42 -17.91
N VAL A 95 -0.17 2.77 -17.74
CA VAL A 95 0.43 3.87 -18.49
C VAL A 95 0.33 3.59 -20.00
N LEU A 96 0.67 2.37 -20.41
CA LEU A 96 0.60 2.01 -21.82
C LEU A 96 -0.84 2.10 -22.35
N GLU A 97 -1.79 1.64 -21.54
CA GLU A 97 -3.18 1.64 -21.96
C GLU A 97 -3.74 3.07 -22.05
N VAL A 98 -3.36 3.93 -21.11
CA VAL A 98 -3.78 5.32 -21.16
C VAL A 98 -3.23 6.00 -22.42
N ASP A 99 -1.93 5.80 -22.67
CA ASP A 99 -1.31 6.40 -23.86
C ASP A 99 -1.98 5.90 -25.13
N SER A 100 -2.30 4.62 -25.18
CA SER A 100 -2.98 4.02 -26.34
C SER A 100 -4.36 4.63 -26.56
N ARG A 101 -5.12 4.78 -25.47
CA ARG A 101 -6.47 5.34 -25.59
C ARG A 101 -6.46 6.80 -25.95
N ASP A 102 -5.53 7.55 -25.38
CA ASP A 102 -5.44 8.98 -25.66
C ASP A 102 -5.03 9.25 -27.11
N ALA A 103 -4.30 8.33 -27.70
CA ALA A 103 -3.86 8.48 -29.08
C ALA A 103 -4.91 8.06 -30.11
N ARG A 104 -6.00 7.42 -29.69
CA ARG A 104 -7.01 6.95 -30.62
C ARG A 104 -7.92 8.08 -31.12
N PRO A 105 -8.46 7.94 -32.31
CA PRO A 105 -9.35 8.98 -32.83
C PRO A 105 -10.56 9.19 -31.93
N HIS A 106 -11.05 10.39 -31.91
CA HIS A 106 -12.17 10.77 -31.09
C HIS A 106 -13.43 9.96 -31.39
N VAL A 107 -13.55 9.45 -32.59
CA VAL A 107 -14.70 8.66 -33.02
C VAL A 107 -14.83 7.39 -32.14
N GLN A 108 -13.75 6.97 -31.54
CA GLN A 108 -13.77 5.81 -30.64
C GLN A 108 -14.69 6.07 -29.44
N CYS A 109 -14.63 7.27 -28.91
CA CYS A 109 -15.47 7.61 -27.79
C CYS A 109 -16.93 7.64 -28.16
N LEU A 110 -17.23 8.11 -29.37
CA LEU A 110 -18.60 8.14 -29.88
C LEU A 110 -19.17 6.74 -30.04
N SER A 111 -18.33 5.80 -30.47
CA SER A 111 -18.77 4.41 -30.61
C SER A 111 -19.14 3.82 -29.25
N GLU A 112 -18.36 4.08 -28.27
CA GLU A 112 -18.64 3.58 -26.93
C GLU A 112 -19.92 4.17 -26.38
N THR A 113 -20.12 5.45 -26.61
CA THR A 113 -21.32 6.13 -26.15
C THR A 113 -22.55 5.56 -26.85
N ALA A 114 -22.45 5.25 -28.13
CA ALA A 114 -23.57 4.73 -28.89
C ALA A 114 -23.98 3.35 -28.41
N VAL A 115 -23.06 2.57 -27.92
CA VAL A 115 -23.35 1.23 -27.43
C VAL A 115 -24.06 1.28 -26.09
N ALA A 116 -23.75 2.25 -25.29
CA ALA A 116 -24.37 2.39 -24.00
C ALA A 116 -25.83 2.81 -24.11
#